data_e515d973137fb2f16297680f459ae2e8
#
_entry.id   e515d973137fb2f16297680f459ae2e8
#
_cell.length_a   1.000
_cell.length_b   1.000
_cell.length_c   1.000
_cell.angle_alpha   90.00
_cell.angle_beta   90.00
_cell.angle_gamma   90.00
#
_symmetry.space_group_name_H-M   'P 1'
#
loop_
_entity.id
_entity.type
_entity.pdbx_description
1 polymer ?
#
loop_
_entity_poly.entity_id
_entity_poly.type
_entity_poly.pdbx_seq_one_letter_code
_entity_poly.pdbx_strand_id
1 'polypeptide(L)'
;MVPSVAATAAIGVAIAQGALAASFSVSGQQFQVTAKSLDGTGFVQYGALDQTKKGNKPVAVVGLQSAKITNLCQAVTIPTPIGDVSMTLKAGGGEQVDAQKLYIDATDMKANARFDEVDIGVAVDATTKGPGPATPGENGRGAYVPGSFAQQAKTVHFTDVDQKAWATSAGTFTLPGLTMNVAMGGAECKN
;
A
#
# COMPACT_ATOMS: atom_id res chain seq x y z
N MET A 1 40.34 -10.75 -22.37
CA MET A 1 38.94 -10.33 -22.47
C MET A 1 38.09 -11.07 -21.43
N VAL A 2 38.06 -10.62 -20.17
CA VAL A 2 37.10 -11.11 -19.16
C VAL A 2 36.82 -10.02 -18.12
N PRO A 3 36.09 -8.92 -18.47
CA PRO A 3 35.53 -8.09 -17.41
C PRO A 3 34.00 -8.19 -17.28
N SER A 4 33.30 -8.87 -18.21
CA SER A 4 31.84 -8.81 -18.26
C SER A 4 31.12 -9.72 -17.26
N VAL A 5 31.76 -10.82 -16.86
CA VAL A 5 31.14 -11.83 -15.97
C VAL A 5 31.17 -11.40 -14.49
N ALA A 6 32.21 -10.67 -14.08
CA ALA A 6 32.33 -10.17 -12.71
C ALA A 6 31.29 -9.07 -12.41
N ALA A 7 31.00 -8.20 -13.38
CA ALA A 7 30.02 -7.12 -13.22
C ALA A 7 28.56 -7.66 -13.09
N THR A 8 28.21 -8.66 -13.88
CA THR A 8 26.88 -9.29 -13.80
C THR A 8 26.68 -10.11 -12.53
N ALA A 9 27.72 -10.76 -12.02
CA ALA A 9 27.65 -11.45 -10.75
C ALA A 9 27.48 -10.48 -9.56
N ALA A 10 28.16 -9.32 -9.58
CA ALA A 10 28.02 -8.32 -8.54
C ALA A 10 26.62 -7.69 -8.49
N ILE A 11 26.01 -7.45 -9.65
CA ILE A 11 24.62 -6.97 -9.74
C ILE A 11 23.63 -8.03 -9.23
N GLY A 12 23.83 -9.30 -9.61
CA GLY A 12 22.99 -10.42 -9.16
C GLY A 12 23.03 -10.62 -7.65
N VAL A 13 24.20 -10.48 -7.03
CA VAL A 13 24.37 -10.59 -5.58
C VAL A 13 23.75 -9.40 -4.85
N ALA A 14 23.86 -8.20 -5.41
CA ALA A 14 23.24 -7.00 -4.84
C ALA A 14 21.70 -7.10 -4.86
N ILE A 15 21.11 -7.66 -5.91
CA ILE A 15 19.67 -7.96 -5.99
C ILE A 15 19.26 -9.01 -4.96
N ALA A 16 20.04 -10.09 -4.84
CA ALA A 16 19.74 -11.18 -3.91
C ALA A 16 19.88 -10.77 -2.43
N GLN A 17 20.70 -9.76 -2.12
CA GLN A 17 20.89 -9.24 -0.76
C GLN A 17 19.97 -8.06 -0.44
N GLY A 18 19.03 -7.69 -1.31
CA GLY A 18 18.16 -6.54 -1.11
C GLY A 18 18.87 -5.19 -1.17
N ALA A 19 20.14 -5.15 -1.57
CA ALA A 19 20.95 -3.93 -1.66
C ALA A 19 20.53 -3.01 -2.83
N LEU A 20 19.63 -3.45 -3.68
CA LEU A 20 18.81 -2.63 -4.56
C LEU A 20 17.42 -2.42 -3.96
N ALA A 21 17.34 -2.04 -2.69
CA ALA A 21 16.29 -1.15 -2.24
C ALA A 21 16.52 0.19 -2.98
N ALA A 22 16.44 0.12 -4.31
CA ALA A 22 16.41 1.30 -5.14
C ALA A 22 15.26 2.13 -4.61
N SER A 23 15.52 3.38 -4.28
CA SER A 23 14.59 4.45 -4.10
C SER A 23 13.28 4.18 -4.89
N PHE A 24 12.34 3.46 -4.27
CA PHE A 24 11.00 3.31 -4.78
C PHE A 24 10.35 4.70 -4.63
N SER A 25 10.48 5.51 -5.64
CA SER A 25 9.80 6.80 -5.72
C SER A 25 8.32 6.51 -5.89
N VAL A 26 7.51 6.86 -4.92
CA VAL A 26 6.06 6.84 -5.05
C VAL A 26 5.67 7.66 -6.28
N SER A 27 4.77 7.14 -7.12
CA SER A 27 4.30 7.86 -8.30
C SER A 27 3.69 9.20 -7.87
N GLY A 28 3.82 10.23 -8.67
CA GLY A 28 3.24 11.54 -8.38
C GLY A 28 1.72 11.61 -8.53
N GLN A 29 1.02 10.47 -8.53
CA GLN A 29 -0.43 10.35 -8.72
C GLN A 29 -1.05 9.61 -7.55
N GLN A 30 -2.09 10.20 -6.96
CA GLN A 30 -2.96 9.49 -6.03
C GLN A 30 -3.92 8.59 -6.81
N PHE A 31 -4.34 7.51 -6.18
CA PHE A 31 -5.39 6.65 -6.68
C PHE A 31 -6.46 6.40 -5.61
N GLN A 32 -7.67 6.16 -6.05
CA GLN A 32 -8.79 5.75 -5.21
C GLN A 32 -8.79 4.22 -5.09
N VAL A 33 -9.09 3.73 -3.89
CA VAL A 33 -9.38 2.31 -3.65
C VAL A 33 -10.68 2.22 -2.88
N THR A 34 -11.62 1.43 -3.39
CA THR A 34 -12.84 1.07 -2.68
C THR A 34 -12.94 -0.42 -2.48
N ALA A 35 -13.60 -0.84 -1.41
CA ALA A 35 -13.92 -2.23 -1.15
C ALA A 35 -15.22 -2.33 -0.36
N LYS A 36 -16.02 -3.37 -0.63
CA LYS A 36 -17.22 -3.64 0.17
C LYS A 36 -16.86 -4.06 1.59
N SER A 37 -15.85 -4.91 1.73
CA SER A 37 -15.31 -5.29 3.04
C SER A 37 -13.82 -5.63 2.95
N LEU A 38 -13.14 -5.44 4.07
CA LEU A 38 -11.79 -5.87 4.30
C LEU A 38 -11.71 -6.49 5.70
N ASP A 39 -11.34 -7.76 5.76
CA ASP A 39 -11.06 -8.49 6.99
C ASP A 39 -9.55 -8.66 7.11
N GLY A 40 -8.95 -8.06 8.13
CA GLY A 40 -7.50 -8.03 8.32
C GLY A 40 -7.05 -8.63 9.64
N THR A 41 -5.87 -9.23 9.63
CA THR A 41 -5.17 -9.66 10.84
C THR A 41 -3.86 -8.92 11.00
N GLY A 42 -3.46 -8.67 12.22
CA GLY A 42 -2.21 -7.99 12.50
C GLY A 42 -2.20 -6.58 11.92
N PHE A 43 -3.07 -5.72 12.44
CA PHE A 43 -3.19 -4.32 12.02
C PHE A 43 -2.20 -3.44 12.75
N VAL A 44 -1.58 -2.52 12.01
CA VAL A 44 -0.82 -1.38 12.54
C VAL A 44 -1.11 -0.14 11.70
N GLN A 45 -1.18 1.03 12.35
CA GLN A 45 -1.30 2.31 11.65
C GLN A 45 -0.46 3.38 12.33
N TYR A 46 0.26 4.16 11.54
CA TYR A 46 1.12 5.25 12.02
C TYR A 46 1.30 6.33 10.95
N GLY A 47 1.71 7.53 11.38
CA GLY A 47 2.03 8.63 10.47
C GLY A 47 3.44 8.49 9.88
N ALA A 48 3.59 8.83 8.60
CA ALA A 48 4.87 8.81 7.88
C ALA A 48 4.92 9.87 6.77
N LEU A 49 6.08 10.01 6.14
CA LEU A 49 6.31 10.91 5.00
C LEU A 49 6.79 10.11 3.80
N ASP A 50 5.98 10.04 2.75
CA ASP A 50 6.39 9.47 1.48
C ASP A 50 7.21 10.45 0.65
N GLN A 51 8.28 9.95 0.05
CA GLN A 51 9.11 10.73 -0.87
C GLN A 51 8.59 10.60 -2.30
N THR A 52 8.25 11.73 -2.91
CA THR A 52 7.88 11.82 -4.32
C THR A 52 8.80 12.77 -5.06
N LYS A 53 8.81 12.71 -6.38
CA LYS A 53 9.53 13.71 -7.22
C LYS A 53 9.03 15.15 -7.00
N LYS A 54 7.84 15.32 -6.45
CA LYS A 54 7.20 16.62 -6.13
C LYS A 54 7.30 16.99 -4.65
N GLY A 55 8.21 16.37 -3.90
CA GLY A 55 8.42 16.59 -2.46
C GLY A 55 7.73 15.56 -1.57
N ASN A 56 7.92 15.71 -0.27
CA ASN A 56 7.39 14.79 0.73
C ASN A 56 5.89 14.94 0.89
N LYS A 57 5.19 13.81 1.05
CA LYS A 57 3.74 13.73 1.26
C LYS A 57 3.45 13.08 2.60
N PRO A 58 2.68 13.73 3.49
CA PRO A 58 2.23 13.09 4.72
C PRO A 58 1.24 11.98 4.39
N VAL A 59 1.41 10.82 5.02
CA VAL A 59 0.56 9.65 4.86
C VAL A 59 0.28 8.99 6.20
N ALA A 60 -0.85 8.30 6.28
CA ALA A 60 -1.08 7.27 7.28
C ALA A 60 -0.72 5.92 6.64
N VAL A 61 0.32 5.30 7.14
CA VAL A 61 0.68 3.93 6.73
C VAL A 61 -0.21 2.96 7.47
N VAL A 62 -0.96 2.17 6.74
CA VAL A 62 -1.75 1.05 7.27
C VAL A 62 -1.06 -0.24 6.88
N GLY A 63 -0.63 -1.02 7.87
CA GLY A 63 -0.02 -2.33 7.67
C GLY A 63 -0.96 -3.44 8.16
N LEU A 64 -1.07 -4.52 7.36
CA LEU A 64 -1.83 -5.72 7.69
C LEU A 64 -0.97 -6.95 7.42
N GLN A 65 -0.91 -7.88 8.38
CA GLN A 65 -0.21 -9.15 8.19
C GLN A 65 -0.90 -9.98 7.11
N SER A 66 -2.23 -10.03 7.14
CA SER A 66 -3.04 -10.61 6.08
C SER A 66 -4.34 -9.81 5.91
N ALA A 67 -4.90 -9.82 4.71
CA ALA A 67 -6.20 -9.21 4.43
C ALA A 67 -6.98 -10.04 3.42
N LYS A 68 -8.30 -10.17 3.67
CA LYS A 68 -9.30 -10.69 2.74
C LYS A 68 -10.17 -9.52 2.32
N ILE A 69 -10.29 -9.28 1.01
CA ILE A 69 -10.98 -8.10 0.49
C ILE A 69 -12.07 -8.54 -0.47
N THR A 70 -13.28 -7.97 -0.32
CA THR A 70 -14.42 -8.23 -1.19
C THR A 70 -14.72 -7.01 -2.05
N ASN A 71 -14.98 -7.22 -3.33
CA ASN A 71 -15.30 -6.16 -4.30
C ASN A 71 -14.27 -5.01 -4.28
N LEU A 72 -12.99 -5.37 -4.47
CA LEU A 72 -11.93 -4.39 -4.63
C LEU A 72 -12.09 -3.65 -5.95
N CYS A 73 -12.06 -2.32 -5.89
CA CYS A 73 -11.89 -1.45 -7.06
C CYS A 73 -10.77 -0.45 -6.80
N GLN A 74 -9.89 -0.28 -7.77
CA GLN A 74 -8.86 0.74 -7.77
C GLN A 74 -9.01 1.59 -9.03
N ALA A 75 -8.96 2.92 -8.88
CA ALA A 75 -9.03 3.86 -10.00
C ALA A 75 -7.93 4.93 -9.87
N VAL A 76 -7.24 5.18 -10.96
CA VAL A 76 -6.27 6.26 -11.08
C VAL A 76 -6.54 7.07 -12.34
N THR A 77 -6.41 8.40 -12.22
CA THR A 77 -6.48 9.32 -13.36
C THR A 77 -5.12 10.00 -13.53
N ILE A 78 -4.57 9.90 -14.72
CA ILE A 78 -3.26 10.42 -15.10
C ILE A 78 -3.47 11.56 -16.09
N PRO A 79 -3.15 12.82 -15.75
CA PRO A 79 -3.23 13.93 -16.67
C PRO A 79 -2.14 13.80 -17.75
N THR A 80 -2.55 13.92 -19.01
CA THR A 80 -1.64 13.92 -20.16
C THR A 80 -1.84 15.16 -21.03
N PRO A 81 -0.89 15.52 -21.91
CA PRO A 81 -1.04 16.68 -22.80
C PRO A 81 -2.25 16.60 -23.75
N ILE A 82 -2.79 15.42 -23.99
CA ILE A 82 -3.93 15.19 -24.87
C ILE A 82 -5.25 14.92 -24.12
N GLY A 83 -5.27 15.13 -22.80
CA GLY A 83 -6.40 14.88 -21.92
C GLY A 83 -6.09 13.82 -20.84
N ASP A 84 -6.99 13.63 -19.93
CA ASP A 84 -6.83 12.66 -18.86
C ASP A 84 -6.97 11.22 -19.38
N VAL A 85 -6.11 10.34 -18.87
CA VAL A 85 -6.20 8.88 -19.08
C VAL A 85 -6.48 8.25 -17.74
N SER A 86 -7.51 7.42 -17.67
CA SER A 86 -7.84 6.68 -16.46
C SER A 86 -7.58 5.19 -16.61
N MET A 87 -7.22 4.57 -15.51
CA MET A 87 -7.12 3.11 -15.38
C MET A 87 -7.96 2.65 -14.19
N THR A 88 -8.80 1.66 -14.41
CA THR A 88 -9.61 1.03 -13.36
C THR A 88 -9.28 -0.45 -13.29
N LEU A 89 -9.09 -0.94 -12.08
CA LEU A 89 -8.85 -2.34 -11.77
C LEU A 89 -9.92 -2.82 -10.81
N LYS A 90 -10.52 -3.99 -11.07
CA LYS A 90 -11.52 -4.61 -10.19
C LYS A 90 -11.19 -6.08 -9.98
N ALA A 91 -11.42 -6.57 -8.75
CA ALA A 91 -11.25 -7.97 -8.38
C ALA A 91 -12.10 -8.33 -7.17
N GLY A 92 -12.22 -9.61 -6.85
CA GLY A 92 -12.86 -10.03 -5.61
C GLY A 92 -14.39 -9.97 -5.62
N GLY A 93 -15.03 -10.00 -6.79
CA GLY A 93 -16.50 -9.97 -6.91
C GLY A 93 -17.18 -11.31 -6.60
N GLY A 94 -16.46 -12.40 -6.73
CA GLY A 94 -16.94 -13.76 -6.41
C GLY A 94 -16.09 -14.35 -5.28
N GLU A 95 -14.85 -14.70 -5.56
CA GLU A 95 -13.88 -15.12 -4.58
C GLU A 95 -13.13 -13.90 -4.03
N GLN A 96 -12.84 -13.86 -2.72
CA GLN A 96 -12.17 -12.73 -2.09
C GLN A 96 -10.73 -12.57 -2.57
N VAL A 97 -10.29 -11.33 -2.69
CA VAL A 97 -8.86 -10.99 -2.83
C VAL A 97 -8.11 -11.40 -1.58
N ASP A 98 -6.95 -12.00 -1.74
CA ASP A 98 -6.02 -12.35 -0.64
C ASP A 98 -4.75 -11.51 -0.72
N ALA A 99 -4.41 -10.84 0.36
CA ALA A 99 -3.19 -10.08 0.48
C ALA A 99 -2.39 -10.50 1.73
N GLN A 100 -1.07 -10.64 1.57
CA GLN A 100 -0.15 -10.93 2.66
C GLN A 100 0.87 -9.81 2.79
N LYS A 101 1.15 -9.39 4.02
CA LYS A 101 2.03 -8.25 4.31
C LYS A 101 1.63 -7.02 3.49
N LEU A 102 0.34 -6.66 3.58
CA LEU A 102 -0.23 -5.52 2.89
C LEU A 102 0.13 -4.23 3.61
N TYR A 103 0.61 -3.23 2.85
CA TYR A 103 0.77 -1.87 3.33
C TYR A 103 0.09 -0.90 2.37
N ILE A 104 -0.53 0.12 2.93
CA ILE A 104 -1.23 1.17 2.19
C ILE A 104 -0.79 2.51 2.76
N ASP A 105 -0.30 3.40 1.91
CA ASP A 105 0.09 4.76 2.26
C ASP A 105 -1.08 5.70 1.92
N ALA A 106 -2.02 5.82 2.85
CA ALA A 106 -3.27 6.53 2.68
C ALA A 106 -3.18 8.00 3.11
N THR A 107 -3.90 8.88 2.40
CA THR A 107 -4.09 10.28 2.80
C THR A 107 -5.47 10.54 3.34
N ASP A 108 -6.44 9.73 2.91
CA ASP A 108 -7.83 9.85 3.28
C ASP A 108 -8.45 8.45 3.31
N MET A 109 -9.25 8.16 4.32
CA MET A 109 -9.96 6.89 4.44
C MET A 109 -11.31 7.12 5.12
N LYS A 110 -12.34 6.60 4.49
CA LYS A 110 -13.70 6.52 5.02
C LYS A 110 -14.13 5.07 5.02
N ALA A 111 -14.56 4.56 6.16
CA ALA A 111 -15.06 3.22 6.34
C ALA A 111 -15.84 3.10 7.63
N ASN A 112 -16.70 2.08 7.76
CA ASN A 112 -17.12 1.58 9.05
C ASN A 112 -16.04 0.62 9.55
N ALA A 113 -15.63 0.73 10.81
CA ALA A 113 -14.48 0.01 11.33
C ALA A 113 -14.82 -0.67 12.67
N ARG A 114 -14.37 -1.92 12.81
CA ARG A 114 -14.30 -2.65 14.06
C ARG A 114 -12.89 -3.16 14.26
N PHE A 115 -12.36 -2.94 15.46
CA PHE A 115 -11.05 -3.41 15.89
C PHE A 115 -11.23 -4.33 17.08
N ASP A 116 -10.55 -5.46 17.09
CA ASP A 116 -10.51 -6.35 18.24
C ASP A 116 -9.08 -6.37 18.82
N GLU A 117 -8.98 -6.34 20.15
CA GLU A 117 -7.73 -6.23 20.89
C GLU A 117 -6.89 -5.03 20.43
N VAL A 118 -7.50 -3.84 20.43
CA VAL A 118 -6.87 -2.61 19.95
C VAL A 118 -6.06 -1.92 21.06
N ASP A 119 -4.87 -1.42 20.68
CA ASP A 119 -4.09 -0.49 21.48
C ASP A 119 -3.92 0.82 20.69
N ILE A 120 -4.25 1.94 21.31
CA ILE A 120 -4.17 3.27 20.72
C ILE A 120 -3.18 4.10 21.55
N GLY A 121 -2.23 4.77 20.87
CA GLY A 121 -1.22 5.59 21.51
C GLY A 121 0.04 4.83 21.91
N VAL A 122 0.32 3.70 21.23
CA VAL A 122 1.61 3.02 21.34
C VAL A 122 2.67 3.74 20.51
N ALA A 123 3.95 3.60 20.88
CA ALA A 123 5.03 4.09 20.03
C ALA A 123 5.15 3.21 18.79
N VAL A 124 5.42 3.82 17.62
CA VAL A 124 5.47 3.10 16.33
C VAL A 124 6.49 1.97 16.33
N ASP A 125 7.65 2.19 16.93
CA ASP A 125 8.73 1.23 17.08
C ASP A 125 8.50 0.16 18.18
N ALA A 126 7.44 0.32 18.99
CA ALA A 126 7.00 -0.64 20.00
C ALA A 126 5.78 -1.46 19.55
N THR A 127 5.33 -1.34 18.30
CA THR A 127 4.20 -2.11 17.78
C THR A 127 4.56 -3.59 17.63
N THR A 128 3.66 -4.48 18.01
CA THR A 128 3.88 -5.94 18.06
C THR A 128 2.78 -6.76 17.41
N LYS A 129 1.59 -6.17 17.13
CA LYS A 129 0.42 -6.91 16.62
C LYS A 129 0.34 -6.96 15.10
N GLY A 130 0.97 -5.99 14.40
CA GLY A 130 0.99 -5.92 12.94
C GLY A 130 2.34 -6.28 12.33
N PRO A 131 2.45 -6.21 11.00
CA PRO A 131 3.76 -6.19 10.37
C PRO A 131 4.46 -4.94 10.88
N GLY A 132 5.70 -5.09 11.37
CA GLY A 132 6.47 -3.97 11.92
C GLY A 132 6.52 -2.77 10.98
N PRO A 133 6.78 -1.57 11.49
CA PRO A 133 6.97 -0.42 10.62
C PRO A 133 8.12 -0.71 9.66
N ALA A 134 7.94 -0.33 8.39
CA ALA A 134 9.03 -0.42 7.43
C ALA A 134 10.22 0.38 7.94
N THR A 135 11.41 -0.18 7.89
CA THR A 135 12.64 0.55 8.25
C THR A 135 12.71 1.82 7.40
N PRO A 136 12.94 3.00 7.99
CA PRO A 136 13.03 4.23 7.23
C PRO A 136 14.02 4.10 6.06
N GLY A 137 13.56 4.36 4.84
CA GLY A 137 14.35 4.19 3.62
C GLY A 137 14.36 2.78 3.04
N GLU A 138 13.85 1.78 3.73
CA GLU A 138 13.63 0.45 3.18
C GLU A 138 12.39 0.46 2.27
N ASN A 139 12.59 0.14 1.00
CA ASN A 139 11.56 0.15 -0.06
C ASN A 139 10.92 1.53 -0.36
N GLY A 140 11.60 2.64 -0.04
CA GLY A 140 11.09 4.00 -0.31
C GLY A 140 9.85 4.38 0.48
N ARG A 141 9.44 3.57 1.45
CA ARG A 141 8.29 3.84 2.28
C ARG A 141 8.62 4.87 3.35
N GLY A 142 7.59 5.61 3.67
CA GLY A 142 7.57 6.77 4.49
C GLY A 142 8.45 6.70 5.71
N ALA A 143 9.32 7.69 5.85
CA ALA A 143 10.06 7.90 7.06
C ALA A 143 9.08 8.19 8.20
N TYR A 144 9.04 7.33 9.21
CA TYR A 144 8.33 7.61 10.46
C TYR A 144 9.31 8.16 11.52
N VAL A 145 8.77 8.82 12.53
CA VAL A 145 9.55 9.29 13.67
C VAL A 145 9.50 8.24 14.78
N PRO A 146 10.64 7.65 15.21
CA PRO A 146 10.67 6.73 16.34
C PRO A 146 10.01 7.33 17.59
N GLY A 147 9.26 6.53 18.36
CA GLY A 147 8.50 7.00 19.50
C GLY A 147 7.22 7.79 19.17
N SER A 148 6.93 8.02 17.89
CA SER A 148 5.69 8.71 17.49
C SER A 148 4.45 7.82 17.69
N PHE A 149 3.28 8.45 17.57
CA PHE A 149 2.00 7.80 17.76
C PHE A 149 1.73 6.70 16.72
N ALA A 150 1.30 5.55 17.21
CA ALA A 150 0.73 4.47 16.42
C ALA A 150 -0.49 3.86 17.12
N GLN A 151 -1.26 3.11 16.35
CA GLN A 151 -2.29 2.21 16.86
C GLN A 151 -2.12 0.83 16.22
N GLN A 152 -2.55 -0.19 16.95
CA GLN A 152 -2.44 -1.57 16.49
C GLN A 152 -3.64 -2.39 16.97
N ALA A 153 -3.97 -3.46 16.26
CA ALA A 153 -5.02 -4.38 16.65
C ALA A 153 -4.70 -5.80 16.18
N LYS A 154 -5.26 -6.79 16.86
CA LYS A 154 -5.10 -8.19 16.45
C LYS A 154 -5.87 -8.47 15.17
N THR A 155 -7.13 -8.02 15.10
CA THR A 155 -7.96 -8.11 13.91
C THR A 155 -8.69 -6.80 13.64
N VAL A 156 -8.99 -6.55 12.38
CA VAL A 156 -9.83 -5.43 11.95
C VAL A 156 -10.86 -5.92 10.94
N HIS A 157 -12.03 -5.31 11.00
CA HIS A 157 -13.08 -5.48 10.01
C HIS A 157 -13.52 -4.10 9.52
N PHE A 158 -13.32 -3.83 8.24
CA PHE A 158 -13.77 -2.61 7.58
C PHE A 158 -14.89 -2.94 6.60
N THR A 159 -15.92 -2.08 6.54
CA THR A 159 -16.95 -2.12 5.48
C THR A 159 -17.11 -0.76 4.84
N ASP A 160 -17.60 -0.76 3.61
CA ASP A 160 -17.81 0.45 2.81
C ASP A 160 -16.55 1.33 2.73
N VAL A 161 -15.43 0.66 2.41
CA VAL A 161 -14.12 1.31 2.34
C VAL A 161 -14.05 2.21 1.11
N ASP A 162 -13.72 3.48 1.31
CA ASP A 162 -13.31 4.43 0.28
C ASP A 162 -12.08 5.18 0.78
N GLN A 163 -10.97 5.06 0.07
CA GLN A 163 -9.71 5.67 0.46
C GLN A 163 -8.93 6.22 -0.73
N LYS A 164 -8.12 7.24 -0.45
CA LYS A 164 -7.11 7.77 -1.36
C LYS A 164 -5.74 7.39 -0.86
N ALA A 165 -4.91 6.86 -1.74
CA ALA A 165 -3.56 6.41 -1.41
C ALA A 165 -2.54 6.90 -2.44
N TRP A 166 -1.28 7.01 -1.98
CA TRP A 166 -0.14 7.24 -2.85
C TRP A 166 0.53 5.94 -3.27
N ALA A 167 0.49 4.94 -2.42
CA ALA A 167 1.11 3.64 -2.68
C ALA A 167 0.36 2.51 -1.98
N THR A 168 0.42 1.34 -2.58
CA THR A 168 0.03 0.07 -1.98
C THR A 168 1.09 -0.95 -2.33
N SER A 169 1.50 -1.77 -1.37
CA SER A 169 2.36 -2.92 -1.63
C SER A 169 1.94 -4.11 -0.79
N ALA A 170 2.20 -5.28 -1.29
CA ALA A 170 1.96 -6.54 -0.61
C ALA A 170 3.08 -7.52 -0.91
N GLY A 171 3.37 -8.42 0.03
CA GLY A 171 4.26 -9.55 -0.22
C GLY A 171 3.65 -10.52 -1.21
N THR A 172 2.34 -10.74 -1.09
CA THR A 172 1.53 -11.49 -2.06
C THR A 172 0.19 -10.79 -2.23
N PHE A 173 -0.29 -10.69 -3.46
CA PHE A 173 -1.58 -10.08 -3.77
C PHE A 173 -2.29 -10.91 -4.84
N THR A 174 -3.23 -11.76 -4.41
CA THR A 174 -4.01 -12.63 -5.28
C THR A 174 -5.34 -11.94 -5.59
N LEU A 175 -5.62 -11.75 -6.87
CA LEU A 175 -6.74 -10.96 -7.39
C LEU A 175 -7.68 -11.84 -8.24
N PRO A 176 -8.57 -12.64 -7.63
CA PRO A 176 -9.51 -13.47 -8.37
C PRO A 176 -10.47 -12.61 -9.21
N GLY A 177 -10.70 -13.02 -10.45
CA GLY A 177 -11.57 -12.31 -11.37
C GLY A 177 -11.07 -10.91 -11.75
N LEU A 178 -9.73 -10.71 -11.74
CA LEU A 178 -9.13 -9.43 -12.09
C LEU A 178 -9.59 -8.94 -13.47
N THR A 179 -10.13 -7.73 -13.49
CA THR A 179 -10.43 -6.98 -14.72
C THR A 179 -9.73 -5.63 -14.69
N MET A 180 -9.22 -5.18 -15.82
CA MET A 180 -8.58 -3.89 -15.98
C MET A 180 -9.19 -3.17 -17.20
N ASN A 181 -9.45 -1.89 -17.04
CA ASN A 181 -9.92 -1.02 -18.13
C ASN A 181 -9.09 0.26 -18.16
N VAL A 182 -8.75 0.70 -19.38
CA VAL A 182 -8.09 1.98 -19.63
C VAL A 182 -8.99 2.79 -20.56
N ALA A 183 -9.23 4.07 -20.21
CA ALA A 183 -10.11 4.94 -20.96
C ALA A 183 -9.59 6.38 -20.98
N MET A 184 -10.04 7.18 -21.94
CA MET A 184 -9.89 8.63 -21.90
C MET A 184 -10.87 9.24 -20.91
N GLY A 185 -10.44 10.29 -20.21
CA GLY A 185 -11.21 10.95 -19.16
C GLY A 185 -10.89 10.41 -17.75
N GLY A 186 -11.55 10.97 -16.73
CA GLY A 186 -11.41 10.53 -15.34
C GLY A 186 -12.20 9.26 -15.07
N ALA A 187 -11.75 8.45 -14.12
CA ALA A 187 -12.49 7.31 -13.60
C ALA A 187 -12.53 7.32 -12.07
N GLU A 188 -13.63 6.87 -11.53
CA GLU A 188 -13.85 6.69 -10.11
C GLU A 188 -14.41 5.30 -9.84
N CYS A 189 -14.02 4.72 -8.71
CA CYS A 189 -14.68 3.55 -8.18
C CYS A 189 -16.00 3.98 -7.51
N LYS A 190 -17.09 3.35 -7.92
CA LYS A 190 -18.40 3.51 -7.26
C LYS A 190 -18.70 2.23 -6.50
N ASN A 191 -19.03 2.36 -5.23
CA ASN A 191 -19.54 1.27 -4.39
C ASN A 191 -20.99 0.97 -4.74
#